data_0616d18ee1c1e35de88d51bcae11928d
#
_entry.id   0616d18ee1c1e35de88d51bcae11928d
#
_cell.length_a   1.000
_cell.length_b   1.000
_cell.length_c   1.000
_cell.angle_alpha   90.00
_cell.angle_beta   90.00
_cell.angle_gamma   90.00
#
_symmetry.space_group_name_H-M   'P 1'
#
loop_
_entity.id
_entity.type
_entity.pdbx_description
1 polymer ?
#
loop_
_entity_poly.entity_id
_entity_poly.type
_entity_poly.pdbx_seq_one_letter_code
_entity_poly.pdbx_strand_id
1 'polypeptide(L)'
;RDAYRIILNNNKISLPKKEFELICLLASKPDKVFKREEIMRKVWGGDVIVGDRTIDVHIRKLREKIGDDYIKTIKGVGYKFIDYDSLYRSNVDYE
;
A
#
# COMPACT_ATOMS: atom_id res chain seq x y z
N ARG A 1 -0.56 20.95 3.63
CA ARG A 1 -0.90 20.42 3.10
C ARG A 1 -1.76 19.60 3.58
N ASP A 2 -2.63 19.69 3.65
CA ASP A 2 -3.53 18.94 4.15
C ASP A 2 -4.01 17.96 3.25
N ALA A 3 -3.60 17.90 2.09
CA ALA A 3 -4.18 16.97 1.16
C ALA A 3 -3.22 15.85 0.88
N TYR A 4 -3.55 14.71 1.37
CA TYR A 4 -2.85 13.48 1.06
C TYR A 4 -3.67 12.77 0.01
N ARG A 5 -3.28 12.92 -1.25
CA ARG A 5 -4.05 12.39 -2.36
C ARG A 5 -3.21 11.52 -3.26
N ILE A 6 -3.84 10.51 -3.83
CA ILE A 6 -3.23 9.70 -4.86
C ILE A 6 -4.10 9.76 -6.10
N ILE A 7 -3.52 9.45 -7.24
CA ILE A 7 -4.25 9.39 -8.50
C ILE A 7 -4.23 7.96 -8.97
N LEU A 8 -5.42 7.39 -9.15
CA LEU A 8 -5.54 6.02 -9.56
C LEU A 8 -6.61 5.95 -10.64
N ASN A 9 -6.23 5.47 -11.82
CA ASN A 9 -7.16 5.39 -12.96
C ASN A 9 -7.82 6.72 -13.25
N ASN A 10 -7.04 7.79 -13.19
CA ASN A 10 -7.50 9.16 -13.43
C ASN A 10 -8.44 9.70 -12.35
N ASN A 11 -8.58 8.98 -11.24
CA ASN A 11 -9.39 9.44 -10.11
C ASN A 11 -8.48 9.91 -9.00
N LYS A 12 -8.82 11.05 -8.42
CA LYS A 12 -8.11 11.57 -7.26
C LYS A 12 -8.77 11.02 -6.01
N ILE A 13 -7.98 10.39 -5.18
CA ILE A 13 -8.48 9.79 -3.95
C ILE A 13 -7.77 10.42 -2.76
N SER A 14 -8.55 11.00 -1.86
CA SER A 14 -8.00 11.60 -0.64
C SER A 14 -7.90 10.53 0.43
N LEU A 15 -6.79 10.54 1.14
CA LEU A 15 -6.52 9.54 2.17
C LEU A 15 -6.11 10.20 3.46
N PRO A 16 -6.47 9.62 4.62
CA PRO A 16 -5.86 10.03 5.87
C PRO A 16 -4.36 9.81 5.82
N LYS A 17 -3.63 10.55 6.62
CA LYS A 17 -2.18 10.57 6.56
C LYS A 17 -1.56 9.18 6.64
N LYS A 18 -2.00 8.37 7.59
CA LYS A 18 -1.38 7.04 7.76
C LYS A 18 -1.70 6.10 6.61
N GLU A 19 -2.90 6.21 6.05
CA GLU A 19 -3.23 5.42 4.87
C GLU A 19 -2.39 5.86 3.69
N PHE A 20 -2.19 7.17 3.54
CA PHE A 20 -1.36 7.70 2.48
C PHE A 20 0.09 7.21 2.62
N GLU A 21 0.65 7.30 3.83
CA GLU A 21 2.01 6.83 4.06
C GLU A 21 2.14 5.33 3.80
N LEU A 22 1.11 4.58 4.17
CA LEU A 22 1.12 3.13 3.98
C LEU A 22 1.14 2.77 2.50
N ILE A 23 0.24 3.36 1.72
CA ILE A 23 0.19 3.03 0.30
C ILE A 23 1.47 3.51 -0.41
N CYS A 24 2.00 4.66 -0.02
CA CYS A 24 3.24 5.14 -0.60
C CYS A 24 4.40 4.20 -0.31
N LEU A 25 4.47 3.65 0.89
CA LEU A 25 5.51 2.69 1.22
C LEU A 25 5.41 1.45 0.35
N LEU A 26 4.21 0.88 0.27
CA LEU A 26 4.04 -0.35 -0.49
C LEU A 26 4.30 -0.12 -1.98
N ALA A 27 3.84 1.00 -2.50
CA ALA A 27 3.98 1.30 -3.92
C ALA A 27 5.40 1.74 -4.29
N SER A 28 6.22 2.10 -3.31
CA SER A 28 7.59 2.50 -3.60
C SER A 28 8.43 1.36 -4.15
N LYS A 29 8.07 0.14 -3.82
CA LYS A 29 8.74 -1.05 -4.35
C LYS A 29 7.69 -2.09 -4.71
N PRO A 30 7.11 -1.99 -5.89
CA PRO A 30 6.07 -2.94 -6.29
C PRO A 30 6.58 -4.36 -6.24
N ASP A 31 5.70 -5.26 -5.87
CA ASP A 31 5.96 -6.69 -5.74
C ASP A 31 6.88 -7.08 -4.61
N LYS A 32 7.44 -6.11 -3.89
CA LYS A 32 8.19 -6.44 -2.69
C LYS A 32 7.20 -6.73 -1.56
N VAL A 33 7.42 -7.82 -0.84
CA VAL A 33 6.61 -8.14 0.33
C VAL A 33 7.17 -7.39 1.53
N PHE A 34 6.36 -6.51 2.10
CA PHE A 34 6.73 -5.78 3.30
C PHE A 34 6.18 -6.52 4.51
N LYS A 35 7.04 -6.87 5.43
CA LYS A 35 6.63 -7.54 6.66
C LYS A 35 5.91 -6.55 7.58
N ARG A 36 5.01 -7.07 8.40
CA ARG A 36 4.27 -6.20 9.31
C ARG A 36 5.18 -5.36 10.20
N GLU A 37 6.27 -5.96 10.68
CA GLU A 37 7.22 -5.23 11.51
C GLU A 37 7.84 -4.06 10.75
N GLU A 38 8.17 -4.29 9.51
CA GLU A 38 8.78 -3.27 8.67
C GLU A 38 7.80 -2.14 8.43
N ILE A 39 6.56 -2.48 8.11
CA ILE A 39 5.51 -1.50 7.89
C ILE A 39 5.29 -0.67 9.15
N MET A 40 5.21 -1.35 10.28
CA MET A 40 4.99 -0.66 11.55
C MET A 40 6.09 0.34 11.82
N ARG A 41 7.32 -0.07 11.64
CA ARG A 41 8.46 0.79 11.92
C ARG A 41 8.50 1.99 10.98
N LYS A 42 8.23 1.77 9.70
CA LYS A 42 8.38 2.84 8.72
C LYS A 42 7.21 3.81 8.68
N VAL A 43 6.02 3.34 8.98
CA VAL A 43 4.85 4.20 8.92
C VAL A 43 4.54 4.80 10.28
N TRP A 44 4.67 4.02 11.34
CA TRP A 44 4.32 4.48 12.69
C TRP A 44 5.52 4.85 13.54
N GLY A 45 6.71 4.41 13.14
CA GLY A 45 7.93 4.74 13.89
C GLY A 45 8.27 3.69 14.92
N GLY A 46 9.55 3.66 15.28
CA GLY A 46 10.04 2.61 16.15
C GLY A 46 9.60 2.72 17.58
N ASP A 47 9.20 3.92 18.02
CA ASP A 47 8.83 4.15 19.40
C ASP A 47 7.36 3.92 19.66
N VAL A 48 6.58 3.71 18.63
CA VAL A 48 5.14 3.55 18.80
C VAL A 48 4.81 2.07 18.93
N ILE A 49 4.06 1.76 19.96
CA ILE A 49 3.62 0.39 20.19
C ILE A 49 2.13 0.33 19.87
N VAL A 50 1.81 -0.33 18.76
CA VAL A 50 0.42 -0.51 18.37
C VAL A 50 0.23 -1.98 18.06
N GLY A 51 -1.01 -2.43 18.09
CA GLY A 51 -1.30 -3.82 17.83
C GLY A 51 -1.18 -4.17 16.35
N ASP A 52 -0.99 -5.44 16.08
CA ASP A 52 -0.88 -5.93 14.71
C ASP A 52 -2.12 -5.59 13.90
N ARG A 53 -3.25 -5.49 14.55
CA ARG A 53 -4.50 -5.19 13.87
C ARG A 53 -4.54 -3.80 13.28
N THR A 54 -3.72 -2.90 13.80
CA THR A 54 -3.69 -1.54 13.28
C THR A 54 -3.38 -1.53 11.80
N ILE A 55 -2.39 -2.31 11.39
CA ILE A 55 -2.03 -2.40 9.98
C ILE A 55 -3.19 -2.97 9.18
N ASP A 56 -3.78 -4.06 9.66
CA ASP A 56 -4.85 -4.73 8.92
C ASP A 56 -6.06 -3.81 8.74
N VAL A 57 -6.37 -3.03 9.75
CA VAL A 57 -7.48 -2.08 9.66
C VAL A 57 -7.20 -1.03 8.59
N HIS A 58 -5.98 -0.50 8.58
CA HIS A 58 -5.62 0.51 7.59
C HIS A 58 -5.61 -0.07 6.17
N ILE A 59 -5.15 -1.31 6.02
CA ILE A 59 -5.19 -1.98 4.73
C ILE A 59 -6.63 -2.14 4.26
N ARG A 60 -7.52 -2.53 5.16
CA ARG A 60 -8.92 -2.70 4.79
C ARG A 60 -9.52 -1.38 4.33
N LYS A 61 -9.23 -0.31 5.05
CA LYS A 61 -9.75 1.01 4.67
C LYS A 61 -9.20 1.47 3.34
N LEU A 62 -7.93 1.19 3.09
CA LEU A 62 -7.34 1.49 1.79
C LEU A 62 -8.05 0.72 0.69
N ARG A 63 -8.28 -0.57 0.90
CA ARG A 63 -8.95 -1.39 -0.12
C ARG A 63 -10.36 -0.90 -0.41
N GLU A 64 -11.03 -0.36 0.59
CA GLU A 64 -12.36 0.21 0.36
C GLU A 64 -12.31 1.39 -0.58
N LYS A 65 -11.20 2.10 -0.61
CA LYS A 65 -11.06 3.31 -1.42
C LYS A 65 -10.43 3.04 -2.78
N ILE A 66 -9.49 2.11 -2.86
CA ILE A 66 -8.78 1.87 -4.12
C ILE A 66 -9.11 0.52 -4.75
N GLY A 67 -9.90 -0.30 -4.08
CA GLY A 67 -10.24 -1.62 -4.58
C GLY A 67 -9.32 -2.69 -4.02
N ASP A 68 -9.71 -3.93 -4.21
CA ASP A 68 -9.01 -5.06 -3.60
C ASP A 68 -7.80 -5.53 -4.39
N ASP A 69 -7.63 -5.02 -5.61
CA ASP A 69 -6.66 -5.63 -6.53
C ASP A 69 -5.24 -5.13 -6.34
N TYR A 70 -5.05 -3.96 -5.74
CA TYR A 70 -3.72 -3.34 -5.70
C TYR A 70 -2.85 -3.79 -4.55
N ILE A 71 -3.44 -4.24 -3.46
CA ILE A 71 -2.69 -4.66 -2.30
C ILE A 71 -2.98 -6.13 -2.04
N LYS A 72 -1.94 -6.95 -2.13
CA LYS A 72 -2.09 -8.38 -1.91
C LYS A 72 -1.59 -8.75 -0.52
N THR A 73 -2.37 -9.55 0.18
CA THR A 73 -1.98 -10.09 1.47
C THR A 73 -1.13 -11.34 1.25
N ILE A 74 0.05 -11.35 1.86
CA ILE A 74 0.87 -12.55 1.88
C ILE A 74 0.68 -13.14 3.26
N LYS A 75 -0.14 -14.16 3.32
CA LYS A 75 -0.60 -14.71 4.58
C LYS A 75 0.55 -15.06 5.50
N GLY A 76 0.46 -14.58 6.74
CA GLY A 76 1.49 -14.85 7.73
C GLY A 76 2.76 -14.05 7.57
N VAL A 77 2.87 -13.21 6.55
CA VAL A 77 4.09 -12.45 6.30
C VAL A 77 3.81 -10.95 6.28
N GLY A 78 2.97 -10.48 5.37
CA GLY A 78 2.71 -9.07 5.24
C GLY A 78 1.92 -8.72 4.00
N TYR A 79 2.30 -7.63 3.35
CA TYR A 79 1.55 -7.10 2.22
C TYR A 79 2.48 -6.65 1.12
N LYS A 80 1.96 -6.64 -0.11
CA LYS A 80 2.72 -6.10 -1.23
C LYS A 80 1.78 -5.36 -2.18
N PHE A 81 2.37 -4.46 -2.95
CA PHE A 81 1.64 -3.68 -3.93
C PHE A 81 1.82 -4.30 -5.32
N ILE A 82 0.73 -4.42 -6.06
CA ILE A 82 0.76 -4.96 -7.42
C ILE A 82 0.75 -3.80 -8.39
N ASP A 83 1.78 -3.73 -9.21
CA ASP A 83 1.89 -2.66 -10.21
C ASP A 83 1.46 -3.19 -11.57
N TYR A 84 0.20 -2.95 -11.90
CA TYR A 84 -0.35 -3.46 -13.15
C TYR A 84 0.24 -2.78 -14.37
N ASP A 85 0.65 -1.53 -14.22
CA ASP A 85 1.29 -0.83 -15.33
C ASP A 85 2.59 -1.49 -15.72
N SER A 86 3.36 -1.91 -14.73
CA SER A 86 4.61 -2.59 -14.98
C SER A 86 4.37 -3.91 -15.70
N LEU A 87 3.36 -4.65 -15.24
CA LEU A 87 3.02 -5.91 -15.89
C LEU A 87 2.60 -5.69 -17.32
N TYR A 88 1.81 -4.67 -17.55
CA TYR A 88 1.35 -4.37 -18.90
C TYR A 88 2.52 -4.01 -19.80
N ARG A 89 3.43 -3.20 -19.31
CA ARG A 89 4.60 -2.82 -20.10
C ARG A 89 5.46 -4.02 -20.45
N SER A 90 5.62 -4.93 -19.51
CA SER A 90 6.40 -6.12 -19.76
C SER A 90 5.81 -6.93 -20.90
N ASN A 91 4.49 -7.03 -20.95
CA ASN A 91 3.82 -7.75 -22.01
C ASN A 91 3.99 -7.06 -23.35
N VAL A 92 3.94 -5.73 -23.34
CA VAL A 92 4.09 -4.96 -24.56
C VAL A 92 5.50 -5.10 -25.12
N ASP A 93 6.48 -5.12 -24.24
CA ASP A 93 7.87 -5.19 -24.65
C ASP A 93 8.19 -6.47 -25.40
N TYR A 94 7.42 -7.50 -25.22
CA TYR A 94 7.66 -8.75 -25.93
C TYR A 94 7.17 -8.72 -27.35
N GLU A 95 6.43 -7.71 -27.67
CA GLU A 95 5.92 -7.60 -29.03
C GLU A 95 6.83 -6.79 -29.89
#